data_f75e84cbf2982eaa6f16ad0624ccfdea
#
_entry.id   f75e84cbf2982eaa6f16ad0624ccfdea
#
_cell.length_a   1.000
_cell.length_b   1.000
_cell.length_c   1.000
_cell.angle_alpha   90.00
_cell.angle_beta   90.00
_cell.angle_gamma   90.00
#
_symmetry.space_group_name_H-M   'P 1'
#
loop_
_entity.id
_entity.type
_entity.pdbx_description
1 polymer ?
#
loop_
_entity_poly.entity_id
_entity_poly.type
_entity_poly.pdbx_seq_one_letter_code
_entity_poly.pdbx_strand_id
1 'polypeptide(L)'
;MAKFRYKFESIKKIKETFEKKIQKEISLIDLEIEKQNGLLESLAEEKNKSRNSLSGRSFIKISELQFQGEVQNLLGLREKKILSEIANLRKIKETRMLELEQKTKEHKIFETLEEKHYEDFLLVQNQIEQKEIDEIASKKFAREA
;
A
#
# COMPACT_ATOMS: atom_id res chain seq x y z
N MET A 1 -31.43 -19.31 -18.28
CA MET A 1 -30.42 -18.25 -18.54
C MET A 1 -29.03 -18.71 -18.15
N ALA A 2 -28.10 -18.61 -19.07
CA ALA A 2 -26.69 -18.86 -18.77
C ALA A 2 -26.14 -17.74 -17.86
N LYS A 3 -25.42 -18.14 -16.83
CA LYS A 3 -24.72 -17.18 -15.97
C LYS A 3 -23.34 -16.91 -16.53
N PHE A 4 -22.93 -15.64 -16.49
CA PHE A 4 -21.57 -15.27 -16.82
C PHE A 4 -20.59 -15.84 -15.80
N ARG A 5 -19.54 -16.49 -16.28
CA ARG A 5 -18.41 -16.96 -15.48
C ARG A 5 -17.12 -16.44 -16.11
N TYR A 6 -16.38 -15.67 -15.33
CA TYR A 6 -15.09 -15.15 -15.79
C TYR A 6 -14.04 -16.24 -15.75
N LYS A 7 -13.45 -16.55 -16.90
CA LYS A 7 -12.43 -17.60 -17.07
C LYS A 7 -11.21 -17.41 -16.17
N PHE A 8 -10.82 -16.15 -15.93
CA PHE A 8 -9.62 -15.80 -15.16
C PHE A 8 -9.94 -15.29 -13.75
N GLU A 9 -11.09 -15.64 -13.19
CA GLU A 9 -11.51 -15.21 -11.85
C GLU A 9 -10.50 -15.61 -10.77
N SER A 10 -9.98 -16.84 -10.83
CA SER A 10 -8.97 -17.32 -9.88
C SER A 10 -7.66 -16.52 -9.94
N ILE A 11 -7.22 -16.20 -11.15
CA ILE A 11 -6.00 -15.40 -11.37
C ILE A 11 -6.23 -13.97 -10.88
N LYS A 12 -7.38 -13.38 -11.18
CA LYS A 12 -7.76 -12.05 -10.70
C LYS A 12 -7.73 -11.97 -9.18
N LYS A 13 -8.31 -12.96 -8.49
CA LYS A 13 -8.29 -13.04 -7.02
C LYS A 13 -6.88 -13.17 -6.44
N ILE A 14 -6.02 -13.95 -7.09
CA ILE A 14 -4.61 -14.07 -6.69
C ILE A 14 -3.91 -12.71 -6.82
N LYS A 15 -4.14 -11.99 -7.91
CA LYS A 15 -3.56 -10.64 -8.10
C LYS A 15 -4.05 -9.65 -7.05
N GLU A 16 -5.34 -9.67 -6.70
CA GLU A 16 -5.90 -8.87 -5.61
C GLU A 16 -5.25 -9.20 -4.26
N THR A 17 -5.03 -10.48 -3.98
CA THR A 17 -4.42 -10.94 -2.74
C THR A 17 -2.98 -10.45 -2.62
N PHE A 18 -2.18 -10.51 -3.69
CA PHE A 18 -0.82 -9.98 -3.70
C PHE A 18 -0.80 -8.46 -3.49
N GLU A 19 -1.70 -7.74 -4.14
CA GLU A 19 -1.84 -6.30 -3.98
C GLU A 19 -2.14 -5.92 -2.52
N LYS A 20 -3.11 -6.59 -1.90
CA LYS A 20 -3.47 -6.38 -0.48
C LYS A 20 -2.33 -6.72 0.46
N LYS A 21 -1.56 -7.77 0.17
CA LYS A 21 -0.39 -8.16 0.95
C LYS A 21 0.67 -7.04 0.94
N ILE A 22 0.96 -6.48 -0.23
CA ILE A 22 1.93 -5.40 -0.37
C ILE A 22 1.43 -4.13 0.33
N GLN A 23 0.15 -3.79 0.20
CA GLN A 23 -0.47 -2.66 0.91
C GLN A 23 -0.33 -2.80 2.43
N LYS A 24 -0.53 -4.02 2.95
CA LYS A 24 -0.34 -4.31 4.37
C LYS A 24 1.12 -4.15 4.81
N GLU A 25 2.06 -4.62 4.01
CA GLU A 25 3.50 -4.45 4.27
C GLU A 25 3.88 -2.97 4.32
N ILE A 26 3.38 -2.17 3.39
CA ILE A 26 3.59 -0.70 3.36
C ILE A 26 3.03 -0.05 4.63
N SER A 27 1.83 -0.43 5.04
CA SER A 27 1.21 0.08 6.27
C SER A 27 2.03 -0.23 7.51
N LEU A 28 2.61 -1.44 7.60
CA LEU A 28 3.49 -1.83 8.70
C LEU A 28 4.79 -1.02 8.70
N ILE A 29 5.34 -0.74 7.53
CA ILE A 29 6.53 0.11 7.38
C ILE A 29 6.22 1.54 7.84
N ASP A 30 5.06 2.08 7.45
CA ASP A 30 4.63 3.42 7.89
C ASP A 30 4.48 3.51 9.41
N LEU A 31 3.92 2.48 10.06
CA LEU A 31 3.83 2.41 11.52
C LEU A 31 5.22 2.38 12.17
N GLU A 32 6.16 1.65 11.60
CA GLU A 32 7.54 1.61 12.12
C GLU A 32 8.25 2.95 11.95
N ILE A 33 8.05 3.64 10.82
CA ILE A 33 8.58 4.99 10.61
C ILE A 33 8.00 5.97 11.64
N GLU A 34 6.71 5.90 11.90
CA GLU A 34 6.04 6.74 12.89
C GLU A 34 6.60 6.49 14.30
N LYS A 35 6.84 5.24 14.65
CA LYS A 35 7.46 4.85 15.91
C LYS A 35 8.88 5.43 16.04
N GLN A 36 9.68 5.35 14.98
CA GLN A 36 11.04 5.92 14.95
C GLN A 36 11.01 7.44 15.06
N ASN A 37 10.05 8.10 14.42
CA ASN A 37 9.85 9.55 14.56
C ASN A 37 9.48 9.95 16.00
N GLY A 38 8.66 9.14 16.68
CA GLY A 38 8.35 9.32 18.09
C GLY A 38 9.60 9.21 18.99
N LEU A 39 10.49 8.27 18.69
CA LEU A 39 11.78 8.13 19.38
C LEU A 39 12.68 9.35 19.15
N LEU A 40 12.67 9.94 17.94
CA LEU A 40 13.40 11.19 17.65
C LEU A 40 12.88 12.35 18.48
N GLU A 41 11.57 12.50 18.62
CA GLU A 41 10.97 13.54 19.45
C GLU A 41 11.37 13.39 20.91
N SER A 42 11.28 12.18 21.44
CA SER A 42 11.73 11.88 22.82
C SER A 42 13.21 12.20 23.01
N LEU A 43 14.02 11.88 22.02
CA LEU A 43 15.45 12.14 22.05
C LEU A 43 15.75 13.64 22.03
N ALA A 44 15.02 14.42 21.23
CA ALA A 44 15.12 15.87 21.19
C ALA A 44 14.78 16.51 22.55
N GLU A 45 13.75 16.00 23.22
CA GLU A 45 13.39 16.42 24.58
C GLU A 45 14.50 16.11 25.59
N GLU A 46 15.08 14.90 25.54
CA GLU A 46 16.21 14.53 26.39
C GLU A 46 17.42 15.44 26.16
N LYS A 47 17.74 15.74 24.91
CA LYS A 47 18.81 16.70 24.56
C LYS A 47 18.57 18.07 25.17
N ASN A 48 17.36 18.58 25.05
CA ASN A 48 17.00 19.89 25.61
C ASN A 48 17.07 19.90 27.14
N LYS A 49 16.58 18.86 27.79
CA LYS A 49 16.68 18.70 29.25
C LYS A 49 18.16 18.65 29.71
N SER A 50 18.99 17.91 29.01
CA SER A 50 20.41 17.82 29.30
C SER A 50 21.13 19.16 29.15
N ARG A 51 20.82 19.91 28.09
CA ARG A 51 21.35 21.28 27.89
C ARG A 51 20.92 22.24 28.99
N ASN A 52 19.64 22.18 29.37
CA ASN A 52 19.06 23.09 30.36
C ASN A 52 19.45 22.72 31.79
N SER A 53 19.96 21.52 32.04
CA SER A 53 20.36 21.07 33.38
C SER A 53 21.48 21.92 34.00
N LEU A 54 22.35 22.49 33.19
CA LEU A 54 23.41 23.39 33.61
C LEU A 54 23.09 24.87 33.42
N SER A 55 21.96 25.18 32.80
CA SER A 55 21.51 26.55 32.55
C SER A 55 21.11 27.24 33.85
N GLY A 56 21.54 28.49 34.05
CA GLY A 56 21.21 29.30 35.21
C GLY A 56 22.06 29.04 36.46
N ARG A 57 23.02 28.14 36.38
CA ARG A 57 23.97 27.90 37.48
C ARG A 57 25.10 28.91 37.49
N SER A 58 25.43 29.46 38.68
CA SER A 58 26.54 30.42 38.87
C SER A 58 27.91 29.75 38.78
N PHE A 59 28.01 28.49 39.18
CA PHE A 59 29.22 27.67 39.13
C PHE A 59 28.97 26.33 38.52
N ILE A 60 29.81 25.95 37.56
CA ILE A 60 29.75 24.66 36.89
C ILE A 60 31.13 24.01 37.03
N LYS A 61 31.20 22.77 37.54
CA LYS A 61 32.42 22.01 37.59
C LYS A 61 32.83 21.56 36.21
N ILE A 62 34.15 21.49 35.95
CA ILE A 62 34.66 20.99 34.66
C ILE A 62 34.21 19.56 34.41
N SER A 63 34.15 18.72 35.47
CA SER A 63 33.64 17.34 35.36
C SER A 63 32.19 17.29 34.94
N GLU A 64 31.33 18.21 35.36
CA GLU A 64 29.93 18.31 34.94
C GLU A 64 29.81 18.68 33.49
N LEU A 65 30.62 19.62 32.99
CA LEU A 65 30.69 20.00 31.59
C LEU A 65 31.15 18.85 30.70
N GLN A 66 32.16 18.13 31.13
CA GLN A 66 32.66 16.95 30.40
C GLN A 66 31.61 15.85 30.33
N PHE A 67 30.92 15.58 31.43
CA PHE A 67 29.83 14.60 31.49
C PHE A 67 28.70 15.00 30.56
N GLN A 68 28.30 16.26 30.58
CA GLN A 68 27.25 16.76 29.67
C GLN A 68 27.67 16.62 28.20
N GLY A 69 28.94 16.94 27.89
CA GLY A 69 29.49 16.76 26.54
C GLY A 69 29.40 15.30 26.07
N GLU A 70 29.75 14.36 26.96
CA GLU A 70 29.63 12.93 26.67
C GLU A 70 28.19 12.50 26.45
N VAL A 71 27.26 12.96 27.30
CA VAL A 71 25.82 12.71 27.15
C VAL A 71 25.31 13.25 25.82
N GLN A 72 25.67 14.48 25.44
CA GLN A 72 25.27 15.07 24.17
C GLN A 72 25.83 14.28 22.97
N ASN A 73 27.06 13.80 23.06
CA ASN A 73 27.64 12.95 22.03
C ASN A 73 26.92 11.63 21.89
N LEU A 74 26.60 10.99 23.01
CA LEU A 74 25.84 9.72 23.03
C LEU A 74 24.46 9.89 22.42
N LEU A 75 23.75 10.95 22.81
CA LEU A 75 22.43 11.27 22.26
C LEU A 75 22.51 11.58 20.76
N GLY A 76 23.57 12.27 20.33
CA GLY A 76 23.83 12.52 18.91
C GLY A 76 24.06 11.26 18.08
N LEU A 77 24.77 10.28 18.66
CA LEU A 77 24.96 8.97 18.01
C LEU A 77 23.64 8.19 17.89
N ARG A 78 22.82 8.21 18.93
CA ARG A 78 21.49 7.60 18.89
C ARG A 78 20.61 8.24 17.83
N GLU A 79 20.63 9.58 17.73
CA GLU A 79 19.91 10.32 16.72
C GLU A 79 20.31 9.90 15.30
N LYS A 80 21.60 9.82 15.03
CA LYS A 80 22.13 9.39 13.73
C LYS A 80 21.68 7.96 13.40
N LYS A 81 21.68 7.06 14.38
CA LYS A 81 21.23 5.69 14.20
C LYS A 81 19.74 5.63 13.82
N ILE A 82 18.89 6.40 14.51
CA ILE A 82 17.46 6.45 14.26
C ILE A 82 17.20 7.05 12.86
N LEU A 83 17.88 8.14 12.48
CA LEU A 83 17.76 8.76 11.16
C LEU A 83 18.18 7.80 10.05
N SER A 84 19.25 7.04 10.26
CA SER A 84 19.70 6.01 9.32
C SER A 84 18.65 4.92 9.14
N GLU A 85 18.04 4.48 10.23
CA GLU A 85 16.99 3.46 10.21
C GLU A 85 15.73 3.96 9.48
N ILE A 86 15.31 5.20 9.72
CA ILE A 86 14.21 5.84 8.98
C ILE A 86 14.52 5.91 7.49
N ALA A 87 15.75 6.30 7.12
CA ALA A 87 16.17 6.35 5.72
C ALA A 87 16.08 4.97 5.05
N ASN A 88 16.51 3.91 5.75
CA ASN A 88 16.40 2.54 5.25
C ASN A 88 14.95 2.10 5.09
N LEU A 89 14.10 2.39 6.07
CA LEU A 89 12.67 2.09 6.01
C LEU A 89 11.99 2.80 4.84
N ARG A 90 12.34 4.06 4.58
CA ARG A 90 11.82 4.80 3.43
C ARG A 90 12.23 4.20 2.09
N LYS A 91 13.46 3.70 1.99
CA LYS A 91 13.93 2.98 0.79
C LYS A 91 13.15 1.69 0.56
N ILE A 92 12.93 0.91 1.62
CA ILE A 92 12.13 -0.31 1.56
C ILE A 92 10.70 0.01 1.14
N LYS A 93 10.11 1.05 1.72
CA LYS A 93 8.78 1.52 1.36
C LYS A 93 8.69 1.89 -0.12
N GLU A 94 9.67 2.64 -0.63
CA GLU A 94 9.72 3.04 -2.03
C GLU A 94 9.74 1.81 -2.96
N THR A 95 10.56 0.82 -2.64
CA THR A 95 10.62 -0.44 -3.39
C THR A 95 9.26 -1.16 -3.36
N ARG A 96 8.61 -1.22 -2.20
CA ARG A 96 7.28 -1.84 -2.06
C ARG A 96 6.21 -1.08 -2.81
N MET A 97 6.28 0.24 -2.86
CA MET A 97 5.35 1.07 -3.64
C MET A 97 5.49 0.83 -5.14
N LEU A 98 6.71 0.64 -5.64
CA LEU A 98 6.94 0.26 -7.04
C LEU A 98 6.37 -1.13 -7.35
N GLU A 99 6.54 -2.09 -6.46
CA GLU A 99 5.93 -3.42 -6.59
C GLU A 99 4.40 -3.33 -6.58
N LEU A 100 3.83 -2.50 -5.68
CA LEU A 100 2.39 -2.27 -5.62
C LEU A 100 1.86 -1.69 -6.94
N GLU A 101 2.54 -0.70 -7.50
CA GLU A 101 2.18 -0.11 -8.79
C GLU A 101 2.15 -1.17 -9.89
N GLN A 102 3.15 -2.04 -9.93
CA GLN A 102 3.21 -3.14 -10.88
C GLN A 102 2.05 -4.14 -10.68
N LYS A 103 1.75 -4.51 -9.44
CA LYS A 103 0.65 -5.44 -9.13
C LYS A 103 -0.72 -4.82 -9.41
N THR A 104 -0.88 -3.53 -9.17
CA THR A 104 -2.10 -2.79 -9.51
C THR A 104 -2.32 -2.77 -11.04
N LYS A 105 -1.29 -2.55 -11.82
CA LYS A 105 -1.36 -2.63 -13.30
C LYS A 105 -1.77 -4.02 -13.77
N GLU A 106 -1.17 -5.08 -13.21
CA GLU A 106 -1.51 -6.46 -13.54
C GLU A 106 -2.98 -6.77 -13.19
N HIS A 107 -3.43 -6.33 -12.04
CA HIS A 107 -4.82 -6.51 -11.59
C HIS A 107 -5.80 -5.79 -12.53
N LYS A 108 -5.51 -4.56 -12.92
CA LYS A 108 -6.33 -3.80 -13.87
C LYS A 108 -6.47 -4.47 -15.24
N ILE A 109 -5.43 -5.14 -15.70
CA ILE A 109 -5.49 -5.89 -16.96
C ILE A 109 -6.58 -6.97 -16.86
N PHE A 110 -6.64 -7.71 -15.76
CA PHE A 110 -7.64 -8.76 -15.56
C PHE A 110 -9.04 -8.20 -15.34
N GLU A 111 -9.19 -7.04 -14.68
CA GLU A 111 -10.48 -6.33 -14.58
C GLU A 111 -10.99 -5.89 -15.95
N THR A 112 -10.14 -5.31 -16.77
CA THR A 112 -10.48 -4.86 -18.12
C THR A 112 -10.87 -6.04 -19.01
N LEU A 113 -10.16 -7.16 -18.91
CA LEU A 113 -10.50 -8.39 -19.61
C LEU A 113 -11.86 -8.95 -19.15
N GLU A 114 -12.16 -8.88 -17.87
CA GLU A 114 -13.44 -9.30 -17.32
C GLU A 114 -14.59 -8.49 -17.93
N GLU A 115 -14.46 -7.16 -17.96
CA GLU A 115 -15.44 -6.27 -18.58
C GLU A 115 -15.65 -6.61 -20.04
N LYS A 116 -14.59 -6.82 -20.78
CA LYS A 116 -14.63 -7.18 -22.19
C LYS A 116 -15.28 -8.54 -22.44
N HIS A 117 -14.94 -9.55 -21.63
CA HIS A 117 -15.56 -10.86 -21.71
C HIS A 117 -17.04 -10.81 -21.35
N TYR A 118 -17.41 -9.96 -20.41
CA TYR A 118 -18.81 -9.75 -20.04
C TYR A 118 -19.60 -9.10 -21.18
N GLU A 119 -19.05 -8.10 -21.82
CA GLU A 119 -19.66 -7.46 -23.00
C GLU A 119 -19.86 -8.47 -24.13
N ASP A 120 -18.85 -9.28 -24.42
CA ASP A 120 -18.93 -10.35 -25.43
C ASP A 120 -19.98 -11.38 -25.06
N PHE A 121 -20.07 -11.74 -23.78
CA PHE A 121 -21.13 -12.64 -23.27
C PHE A 121 -22.52 -12.05 -23.53
N LEU A 122 -22.74 -10.78 -23.23
CA LEU A 122 -24.01 -10.10 -23.48
C LEU A 122 -24.36 -10.07 -24.96
N LEU A 123 -23.40 -9.81 -25.82
CA LEU A 123 -23.61 -9.83 -27.28
C LEU A 123 -24.05 -11.20 -27.76
N VAL A 124 -23.41 -12.26 -27.29
CA VAL A 124 -23.77 -13.65 -27.64
C VAL A 124 -25.17 -13.98 -27.15
N GLN A 125 -25.52 -13.61 -25.91
CA GLN A 125 -26.86 -13.83 -25.35
C GLN A 125 -27.94 -13.09 -26.15
N ASN A 126 -27.67 -11.85 -26.51
CA ASN A 126 -28.60 -11.07 -27.34
C ASN A 126 -28.80 -11.69 -28.73
N GLN A 127 -27.73 -12.21 -29.33
CA GLN A 127 -27.82 -12.92 -30.61
C GLN A 127 -28.66 -14.21 -30.51
N ILE A 128 -28.48 -14.95 -29.42
CA ILE A 128 -29.26 -16.18 -29.16
C ILE A 128 -30.73 -15.83 -28.99
N GLU A 129 -31.06 -14.83 -28.18
CA GLU A 129 -32.42 -14.35 -27.97
C GLU A 129 -33.06 -13.87 -29.29
N GLN A 130 -32.31 -13.13 -30.09
CA GLN A 130 -32.79 -12.64 -31.38
C GLN A 130 -33.09 -13.80 -32.34
N LYS A 131 -32.25 -14.83 -32.38
CA LYS A 131 -32.51 -16.02 -33.20
C LYS A 131 -33.75 -16.76 -32.73
N GLU A 132 -33.97 -16.89 -31.43
CA GLU A 132 -35.17 -17.54 -30.85
C GLU A 132 -36.42 -16.75 -31.24
N ILE A 133 -36.38 -15.42 -31.14
CA ILE A 133 -37.49 -14.55 -31.53
C ILE A 133 -37.75 -14.68 -33.03
N ASP A 134 -36.73 -14.68 -33.87
CA ASP A 134 -36.85 -14.83 -35.30
C ASP A 134 -37.42 -16.20 -35.70
N GLU A 135 -37.04 -17.28 -35.02
CA GLU A 135 -37.59 -18.60 -35.24
C GLU A 135 -39.07 -18.68 -34.86
N ILE A 136 -39.44 -18.07 -33.73
CA ILE A 136 -40.85 -18.02 -33.29
C ILE A 136 -41.67 -17.20 -34.29
N ALA A 137 -41.16 -16.07 -34.71
CA ALA A 137 -41.83 -15.21 -35.74
C ALA A 137 -41.97 -15.95 -37.05
N SER A 138 -40.95 -16.64 -37.52
CA SER A 138 -40.98 -17.43 -38.76
C SER A 138 -42.00 -18.58 -38.68
N LYS A 139 -42.06 -19.29 -37.58
CA LYS A 139 -43.03 -20.37 -37.34
C LYS A 139 -44.45 -19.83 -37.29
N LYS A 140 -44.67 -18.70 -36.65
CA LYS A 140 -45.99 -18.05 -36.59
C LYS A 140 -46.41 -17.58 -37.97
N PHE A 141 -45.54 -16.97 -38.74
CA PHE A 141 -45.81 -16.53 -40.11
C PHE A 141 -46.15 -17.71 -41.02
N ALA A 142 -45.40 -18.79 -40.95
CA ALA A 142 -45.68 -20.01 -41.72
C ALA A 142 -47.03 -20.66 -41.39
N ARG A 143 -47.51 -20.53 -40.14
CA ARG A 143 -48.81 -21.03 -39.72
C ARG A 143 -50.00 -20.16 -40.23
N GLU A 144 -49.77 -18.86 -40.38
CA GLU A 144 -50.76 -17.91 -40.86
C GLU A 144 -50.87 -17.87 -42.41
N ALA A 145 -49.87 -18.40 -43.09
CA ALA A 145 -49.87 -18.56 -44.52
C ALA A 145 -50.56 -19.89 -44.89
#